data_72180340759a2e70ff0543727edc75c4
#
_entry.id   72180340759a2e70ff0543727edc75c4
#
_cell.length_a   1.000
_cell.length_b   1.000
_cell.length_c   1.000
_cell.angle_alpha   90.00
_cell.angle_beta   90.00
_cell.angle_gamma   90.00
#
_symmetry.space_group_name_H-M   'P 1'
#
loop_
_entity.id
_entity.type
_entity.pdbx_description
1 polymer ?
#
loop_
_entity_poly.entity_id
_entity_poly.type
_entity_poly.pdbx_seq_one_letter_code
_entity_poly.pdbx_strand_id
1 'polypeptide(L)'
;MDHQLSYFHISWLSETDGPGKRIVLFLQGCPLDCAWCHSPHSQLAESPLLFSNLLCTRCHRCEDACENGVHSFVDQKHIIKRERCAKCGNCIEACPQSSFFKPANALTLTTKRCDIDSLFELIKPQLEMLRNEGGITFSGGEPLLQAESLTLLAKKCKAAGFNTALETSGIVPLKSIEMIEPYIDTWLFGMRLITGTKTFTTIYLEEQTRKTLQLLSYKKKSTVIIRIPAIAGYTSTIDYLDRVSEIIRNYSTQGIEVLPHNRESSHYYDAMGKSPPVNYYESEADAAFKVISNYFNINKLIFNRQ
;
A
#
# COMPACT_ATOMS: atom_id res chain seq x y z
N MET A 1 0.05 -26.40 -8.06
CA MET A 1 0.84 -25.29 -7.47
C MET A 1 -0.10 -24.56 -6.53
N ASP A 2 0.25 -24.46 -5.26
CA ASP A 2 -0.55 -23.68 -4.31
C ASP A 2 -0.42 -22.20 -4.63
N HIS A 3 -1.42 -21.68 -5.34
CA HIS A 3 -1.49 -20.25 -5.65
C HIS A 3 -1.93 -19.50 -4.40
N GLN A 4 -0.98 -18.92 -3.70
CA GLN A 4 -1.22 -18.10 -2.50
C GLN A 4 -0.96 -16.63 -2.79
N LEU A 5 -1.65 -15.77 -2.04
CA LEU A 5 -1.38 -14.34 -1.96
C LEU A 5 -0.88 -13.98 -0.55
N SER A 6 0.16 -13.14 -0.51
CA SER A 6 0.65 -12.51 0.70
C SER A 6 0.07 -11.10 0.80
N TYR A 7 -0.63 -10.81 1.89
CA TYR A 7 -1.25 -9.51 2.15
C TYR A 7 -1.06 -9.11 3.61
N PHE A 8 -1.18 -7.83 3.91
CA PHE A 8 -1.02 -7.35 5.29
C PHE A 8 -2.32 -6.80 5.89
N HIS A 9 -3.27 -6.37 5.06
CA HIS A 9 -4.52 -5.81 5.54
C HIS A 9 -5.65 -6.02 4.53
N ILE A 10 -6.89 -6.08 5.04
CA ILE A 10 -8.12 -5.96 4.27
C ILE A 10 -8.92 -4.82 4.89
N SER A 11 -9.14 -3.73 4.14
CA SER A 11 -10.12 -2.72 4.49
C SER A 11 -11.48 -3.18 3.95
N TRP A 12 -12.43 -3.37 4.84
CA TRP A 12 -13.75 -3.89 4.49
C TRP A 12 -14.69 -2.84 3.88
N LEU A 13 -14.32 -1.56 4.00
CA LEU A 13 -15.02 -0.45 3.38
C LEU A 13 -14.06 0.73 3.19
N SER A 14 -13.94 1.21 1.96
CA SER A 14 -13.25 2.44 1.59
C SER A 14 -14.03 3.18 0.53
N GLU A 15 -14.05 4.51 0.61
CA GLU A 15 -14.65 5.41 -0.37
C GLU A 15 -13.60 6.22 -1.15
N THR A 16 -12.32 5.94 -0.89
CA THR A 16 -11.19 6.71 -1.44
C THR A 16 -10.24 5.88 -2.30
N ASP A 17 -10.45 4.57 -2.34
CA ASP A 17 -9.57 3.64 -3.07
C ASP A 17 -10.19 3.19 -4.41
N GLY A 18 -10.78 4.12 -5.14
CA GLY A 18 -11.39 3.92 -6.45
C GLY A 18 -12.87 4.26 -6.49
N PRO A 19 -13.53 4.05 -7.63
CA PRO A 19 -14.93 4.45 -7.82
C PRO A 19 -15.89 3.66 -6.92
N GLY A 20 -16.77 4.38 -6.20
CA GLY A 20 -17.77 3.79 -5.31
C GLY A 20 -17.17 3.26 -4.01
N LYS A 21 -17.92 2.41 -3.32
CA LYS A 21 -17.51 1.77 -2.06
C LYS A 21 -16.70 0.51 -2.34
N ARG A 22 -15.55 0.36 -1.72
CA ARG A 22 -14.59 -0.69 -2.05
C ARG A 22 -14.18 -1.54 -0.84
N ILE A 23 -14.04 -2.84 -1.05
CA ILE A 23 -13.08 -3.61 -0.24
C ILE A 23 -11.70 -3.32 -0.80
N VAL A 24 -10.71 -3.12 0.06
CA VAL A 24 -9.32 -2.97 -0.38
C VAL A 24 -8.48 -4.11 0.16
N LEU A 25 -7.85 -4.87 -0.73
CA LEU A 25 -6.87 -5.90 -0.37
C LEU A 25 -5.47 -5.31 -0.52
N PHE A 26 -4.78 -5.13 0.61
CA PHE A 26 -3.43 -4.57 0.64
C PHE A 26 -2.38 -5.69 0.61
N LEU A 27 -1.75 -5.86 -0.55
CA LEU A 27 -0.76 -6.91 -0.80
C LEU A 27 0.62 -6.55 -0.27
N GLN A 28 1.35 -7.58 0.16
CA GLN A 28 2.70 -7.48 0.72
C GLN A 28 3.75 -7.45 -0.38
N GLY A 29 4.83 -6.70 -0.17
CA GLY A 29 5.95 -6.52 -1.09
C GLY A 29 5.82 -5.26 -1.96
N CYS A 30 6.90 -4.51 -2.12
CA CYS A 30 7.00 -3.36 -3.03
C CYS A 30 8.43 -3.25 -3.56
N PRO A 31 8.65 -3.01 -4.87
CA PRO A 31 9.99 -2.79 -5.39
C PRO A 31 10.52 -1.40 -5.06
N LEU A 32 9.62 -0.46 -4.72
CA LEU A 32 9.96 0.92 -4.40
C LEU A 32 10.20 1.11 -2.89
N ASP A 33 11.04 2.08 -2.58
CA ASP A 33 11.40 2.50 -1.24
C ASP A 33 11.08 3.98 -0.98
N CYS A 34 9.95 4.46 -1.49
CA CYS A 34 9.55 5.85 -1.38
C CYS A 34 9.74 6.40 0.04
N ALA A 35 10.44 7.54 0.17
CA ALA A 35 10.76 8.16 1.45
C ALA A 35 9.52 8.57 2.27
N TRP A 36 8.38 8.78 1.61
CA TRP A 36 7.08 9.11 2.22
C TRP A 36 6.11 7.92 2.28
N CYS A 37 6.62 6.69 2.19
CA CYS A 37 5.75 5.51 2.19
C CYS A 37 4.91 5.46 3.46
N HIS A 38 3.57 5.41 3.33
CA HIS A 38 2.67 5.31 4.48
C HIS A 38 2.55 3.88 5.03
N SER A 39 3.02 2.88 4.30
CA SER A 39 3.03 1.48 4.73
C SER A 39 4.43 0.85 4.58
N PRO A 40 5.47 1.39 5.24
CA PRO A 40 6.85 0.94 5.04
C PRO A 40 7.09 -0.53 5.42
N HIS A 41 6.26 -1.08 6.29
CA HIS A 41 6.27 -2.50 6.68
C HIS A 41 5.86 -3.43 5.53
N SER A 42 5.19 -2.90 4.50
CA SER A 42 4.79 -3.65 3.31
C SER A 42 5.85 -3.71 2.22
N GLN A 43 6.96 -2.96 2.31
CA GLN A 43 8.01 -2.94 1.29
C GLN A 43 8.74 -4.28 1.16
N LEU A 44 8.97 -4.97 2.27
CA LEU A 44 9.60 -6.28 2.27
C LEU A 44 8.60 -7.38 1.85
N ALA A 45 9.11 -8.51 1.37
CA ALA A 45 8.30 -9.69 1.04
C ALA A 45 7.51 -10.23 2.24
N GLU A 46 8.00 -9.97 3.45
CA GLU A 46 7.32 -10.24 4.72
C GLU A 46 7.54 -9.08 5.67
N SER A 47 6.50 -8.73 6.43
CA SER A 47 6.57 -7.68 7.46
C SER A 47 7.72 -7.92 8.43
N PRO A 48 8.45 -6.88 8.84
CA PRO A 48 9.29 -6.97 10.03
C PRO A 48 8.40 -7.10 11.28
N LEU A 49 8.99 -7.52 12.39
CA LEU A 49 8.31 -7.51 13.68
C LEU A 49 8.02 -6.06 14.10
N LEU A 50 6.73 -5.72 14.14
CA LEU A 50 6.26 -4.42 14.61
C LEU A 50 6.10 -4.42 16.12
N PHE A 51 6.35 -3.28 16.74
CA PHE A 51 6.26 -3.11 18.19
C PHE A 51 5.56 -1.80 18.54
N SER A 52 4.58 -1.89 19.44
CA SER A 52 3.92 -0.75 20.05
C SER A 52 4.37 -0.58 21.51
N ASN A 53 5.09 0.49 21.78
CA ASN A 53 5.50 0.81 23.14
C ASN A 53 4.30 1.15 24.04
N LEU A 54 3.22 1.69 23.48
CA LEU A 54 1.99 2.02 24.22
C LEU A 54 1.26 0.78 24.76
N LEU A 55 1.34 -0.33 24.03
CA LEU A 55 0.70 -1.58 24.41
C LEU A 55 1.60 -2.49 25.26
N CYS A 56 2.88 -2.17 25.36
CA CYS A 56 3.86 -3.00 26.06
C CYS A 56 3.77 -2.83 27.59
N THR A 57 3.42 -3.92 28.29
CA THR A 57 3.35 -3.96 29.76
C THR A 57 4.70 -4.28 30.42
N ARG A 58 5.76 -4.48 29.63
CA ARG A 58 7.12 -4.85 30.09
C ARG A 58 7.16 -6.14 30.93
N CYS A 59 6.29 -7.10 30.60
CA CYS A 59 6.13 -8.36 31.34
C CYS A 59 7.21 -9.42 31.06
N HIS A 60 8.17 -9.16 30.18
CA HIS A 60 9.29 -10.02 29.76
C HIS A 60 8.93 -11.33 29.03
N ARG A 61 7.66 -11.71 28.91
CA ARG A 61 7.25 -12.98 28.30
C ARG A 61 7.78 -13.18 26.88
N CYS A 62 7.94 -12.11 26.10
CA CYS A 62 8.52 -12.19 24.75
C CYS A 62 10.02 -12.51 24.75
N GLU A 63 10.74 -12.10 25.80
CA GLU A 63 12.16 -12.44 26.02
C GLU A 63 12.30 -13.93 26.31
N ASP A 64 11.47 -14.45 27.23
CA ASP A 64 11.47 -15.89 27.61
C ASP A 64 11.06 -16.79 26.43
N ALA A 65 10.12 -16.35 25.59
CA ALA A 65 9.59 -17.12 24.46
C ALA A 65 10.48 -17.09 23.20
N CYS A 66 11.53 -16.25 23.17
CA CYS A 66 12.32 -16.05 21.95
C CYS A 66 13.68 -16.76 22.01
N GLU A 67 13.77 -17.92 21.37
CA GLU A 67 15.02 -18.71 21.27
C GLU A 67 16.15 -17.97 20.51
N ASN A 68 15.81 -16.99 19.65
CA ASN A 68 16.78 -16.25 18.85
C ASN A 68 17.33 -14.99 19.55
N GLY A 69 16.94 -14.73 20.79
CA GLY A 69 17.40 -13.57 21.57
C GLY A 69 17.07 -12.23 20.90
N VAL A 70 15.87 -12.14 20.28
CA VAL A 70 15.38 -10.90 19.64
C VAL A 70 15.05 -9.83 20.68
N HIS A 71 14.54 -10.23 21.84
CA HIS A 71 14.05 -9.34 22.89
C HIS A 71 15.02 -9.28 24.07
N SER A 72 15.21 -8.09 24.59
CA SER A 72 15.89 -7.85 25.89
C SER A 72 15.34 -6.58 26.52
N PHE A 73 15.51 -6.43 27.82
CA PHE A 73 15.08 -5.24 28.55
C PHE A 73 16.28 -4.63 29.29
N VAL A 74 16.48 -3.32 29.10
CA VAL A 74 17.52 -2.55 29.76
C VAL A 74 16.85 -1.26 30.31
N ASP A 75 16.99 -1.00 31.61
CA ASP A 75 16.38 0.16 32.26
C ASP A 75 14.90 0.37 31.90
N GLN A 76 14.11 -0.69 31.97
CA GLN A 76 12.70 -0.72 31.60
C GLN A 76 12.40 -0.42 30.11
N LYS A 77 13.41 -0.33 29.26
CA LYS A 77 13.25 -0.19 27.81
C LYS A 77 13.31 -1.55 27.15
N HIS A 78 12.34 -1.82 26.30
CA HIS A 78 12.31 -3.02 25.47
C HIS A 78 13.22 -2.81 24.25
N ILE A 79 14.29 -3.57 24.15
CA ILE A 79 15.23 -3.57 23.02
C ILE A 79 14.89 -4.74 22.11
N ILE A 80 14.72 -4.47 20.82
CA ILE A 80 14.32 -5.48 19.83
C ILE A 80 15.36 -5.55 18.71
N LYS A 81 16.09 -6.66 18.64
CA LYS A 81 17.09 -6.98 17.60
C LYS A 81 16.41 -7.67 16.43
N ARG A 82 15.72 -6.88 15.59
CA ARG A 82 14.89 -7.40 14.48
C ARG A 82 15.65 -8.22 13.46
N GLU A 83 16.94 -7.98 13.30
CA GLU A 83 17.85 -8.72 12.42
C GLU A 83 17.99 -10.21 12.81
N ARG A 84 17.68 -10.55 14.07
CA ARG A 84 17.67 -11.93 14.56
C ARG A 84 16.31 -12.62 14.45
N CYS A 85 15.28 -11.89 14.01
CA CYS A 85 13.91 -12.38 14.05
C CYS A 85 13.64 -13.42 12.96
N ALA A 86 13.36 -14.65 13.36
CA ALA A 86 12.94 -15.74 12.47
C ALA A 86 11.45 -15.66 12.06
N LYS A 87 10.70 -14.67 12.55
CA LYS A 87 9.26 -14.46 12.28
C LYS A 87 8.37 -15.67 12.69
N CYS A 88 8.78 -16.45 13.67
CA CYS A 88 8.07 -17.65 14.12
C CYS A 88 6.74 -17.34 14.84
N GLY A 89 6.57 -16.13 15.40
CA GLY A 89 5.34 -15.74 16.10
C GLY A 89 5.29 -16.02 17.60
N ASN A 90 6.18 -16.83 18.17
CA ASN A 90 6.14 -17.26 19.59
C ASN A 90 6.04 -16.09 20.57
N CYS A 91 6.77 -15.00 20.30
CA CYS A 91 6.73 -13.79 21.13
C CYS A 91 5.37 -13.05 21.05
N ILE A 92 4.65 -13.18 19.94
CA ILE A 92 3.32 -12.59 19.76
C ILE A 92 2.30 -13.39 20.56
N GLU A 93 2.36 -14.72 20.49
CA GLU A 93 1.48 -15.63 21.28
C GLU A 93 1.71 -15.46 22.79
N ALA A 94 2.96 -15.29 23.20
CA ALA A 94 3.31 -15.04 24.61
C ALA A 94 2.93 -13.64 25.10
N CYS A 95 2.72 -12.68 24.18
CA CYS A 95 2.40 -11.30 24.53
C CYS A 95 0.96 -11.20 25.04
N PRO A 96 0.70 -10.69 26.27
CA PRO A 96 -0.66 -10.53 26.76
C PRO A 96 -1.42 -9.50 25.95
N GLN A 97 -2.71 -9.74 25.72
CA GLN A 97 -3.59 -8.78 25.09
C GLN A 97 -3.83 -7.58 26.00
N SER A 98 -3.80 -6.38 25.44
CA SER A 98 -3.93 -5.13 26.18
C SER A 98 -5.35 -4.82 26.66
N SER A 99 -6.38 -5.40 26.00
CA SER A 99 -7.78 -5.12 26.29
C SER A 99 -8.68 -6.29 25.91
N PHE A 100 -9.71 -6.52 26.71
CA PHE A 100 -10.74 -7.52 26.45
C PHE A 100 -11.62 -7.12 25.24
N PHE A 101 -11.97 -5.84 25.11
CA PHE A 101 -12.86 -5.34 24.05
C PHE A 101 -12.14 -5.08 22.72
N LYS A 102 -10.86 -4.75 22.76
CA LYS A 102 -9.98 -4.56 21.63
C LYS A 102 -8.67 -5.28 21.90
N PRO A 103 -8.65 -6.60 21.83
CA PRO A 103 -7.42 -7.33 22.10
C PRO A 103 -6.37 -6.95 21.07
N ALA A 104 -5.25 -6.42 21.55
CA ALA A 104 -4.10 -6.04 20.75
C ALA A 104 -2.82 -6.36 21.48
N ASN A 105 -1.90 -7.03 20.81
CA ASN A 105 -0.58 -7.34 21.33
C ASN A 105 0.38 -6.18 21.04
N ALA A 106 1.36 -6.00 21.92
CA ALA A 106 2.42 -5.03 21.66
C ALA A 106 3.32 -5.41 20.47
N LEU A 107 3.34 -6.69 20.12
CA LEU A 107 4.12 -7.25 19.01
C LEU A 107 3.19 -7.78 17.91
N THR A 108 3.54 -7.51 16.65
CA THR A 108 2.71 -7.93 15.50
C THR A 108 3.57 -8.27 14.29
N LEU A 109 3.21 -9.33 13.57
CA LEU A 109 3.60 -9.61 12.20
C LEU A 109 2.37 -9.42 11.32
N THR A 110 2.39 -8.47 10.41
CA THR A 110 1.19 -8.11 9.62
C THR A 110 0.97 -9.01 8.42
N THR A 111 2.03 -9.64 7.89
CA THR A 111 1.92 -10.49 6.70
C THR A 111 1.08 -11.73 6.98
N LYS A 112 0.05 -11.90 6.17
CA LYS A 112 -0.81 -13.09 6.11
C LYS A 112 -0.65 -13.74 4.74
N ARG A 113 -0.80 -15.06 4.69
CA ARG A 113 -0.83 -15.84 3.45
C ARG A 113 -2.14 -16.59 3.37
N CYS A 114 -2.75 -16.58 2.21
CA CYS A 114 -4.00 -17.28 1.96
C CYS A 114 -4.03 -17.83 0.53
N ASP A 115 -4.57 -19.00 0.34
CA ASP A 115 -4.88 -19.50 -0.98
C ASP A 115 -6.02 -18.70 -1.62
N ILE A 116 -6.05 -18.70 -2.95
CA ILE A 116 -6.96 -17.84 -3.73
C ILE A 116 -8.43 -18.17 -3.47
N ASP A 117 -8.77 -19.45 -3.32
CA ASP A 117 -10.15 -19.86 -3.14
C ASP A 117 -10.67 -19.46 -1.76
N SER A 118 -9.89 -19.72 -0.72
CA SER A 118 -10.21 -19.29 0.65
C SER A 118 -10.29 -17.77 0.77
N LEU A 119 -9.39 -17.04 0.11
CA LEU A 119 -9.42 -15.58 0.13
C LEU A 119 -10.65 -15.02 -0.60
N PHE A 120 -11.02 -15.61 -1.74
CA PHE A 120 -12.22 -15.23 -2.46
C PHE A 120 -13.49 -15.47 -1.63
N GLU A 121 -13.64 -16.66 -1.02
CA GLU A 121 -14.79 -16.95 -0.15
C GLU A 121 -14.84 -16.05 1.10
N LEU A 122 -13.69 -15.63 1.64
CA LEU A 122 -13.61 -14.69 2.74
C LEU A 122 -14.18 -13.31 2.39
N ILE A 123 -13.85 -12.78 1.19
CA ILE A 123 -14.23 -11.41 0.79
C ILE A 123 -15.58 -11.35 0.08
N LYS A 124 -16.05 -12.45 -0.49
CA LYS A 124 -17.26 -12.53 -1.32
C LYS A 124 -18.52 -12.01 -0.63
N PRO A 125 -18.83 -12.34 0.64
CA PRO A 125 -20.05 -11.83 1.27
C PRO A 125 -20.12 -10.30 1.30
N GLN A 126 -19.02 -9.63 1.60
CA GLN A 126 -18.97 -8.17 1.60
C GLN A 126 -19.02 -7.60 0.17
N LEU A 127 -18.42 -8.29 -0.83
CA LEU A 127 -18.52 -7.89 -2.24
C LEU A 127 -19.94 -7.97 -2.75
N GLU A 128 -20.72 -8.97 -2.33
CA GLU A 128 -22.15 -9.08 -2.66
C GLU A 128 -22.95 -7.86 -2.12
N MET A 129 -22.64 -7.41 -0.91
CA MET A 129 -23.27 -6.21 -0.35
C MET A 129 -22.92 -4.93 -1.13
N LEU A 130 -21.74 -4.86 -1.73
CA LEU A 130 -21.26 -3.71 -2.49
C LEU A 130 -21.48 -3.81 -4.00
N ARG A 131 -22.13 -4.87 -4.49
CA ARG A 131 -22.24 -5.21 -5.92
C ARG A 131 -22.65 -4.05 -6.83
N ASN A 132 -23.62 -3.24 -6.38
CA ASN A 132 -24.15 -2.13 -7.17
C ASN A 132 -23.57 -0.75 -6.76
N GLU A 133 -22.71 -0.73 -5.75
CA GLU A 133 -22.17 0.51 -5.19
C GLU A 133 -20.65 0.65 -5.37
N GLY A 134 -19.97 -0.43 -5.78
CA GLY A 134 -18.51 -0.43 -5.89
C GLY A 134 -17.93 -1.79 -6.24
N GLY A 135 -16.95 -2.28 -5.48
CA GLY A 135 -16.28 -3.55 -5.75
C GLY A 135 -15.03 -3.77 -4.93
N ILE A 136 -14.00 -4.37 -5.54
CA ILE A 136 -12.71 -4.60 -4.89
C ILE A 136 -11.61 -3.76 -5.51
N THR A 137 -10.69 -3.28 -4.68
CA THR A 137 -9.42 -2.68 -5.09
C THR A 137 -8.26 -3.53 -4.60
N PHE A 138 -7.37 -3.88 -5.50
CA PHE A 138 -6.09 -4.51 -5.20
C PHE A 138 -5.05 -3.41 -5.04
N SER A 139 -4.49 -3.25 -3.86
CA SER A 139 -3.53 -2.21 -3.49
C SER A 139 -2.44 -2.79 -2.57
N GLY A 140 -1.76 -1.96 -1.77
CA GLY A 140 -0.83 -2.40 -0.74
C GLY A 140 0.56 -1.83 -0.88
N GLY A 141 1.56 -2.71 -1.03
CA GLY A 141 2.87 -2.36 -1.54
C GLY A 141 2.78 -2.14 -3.06
N GLU A 142 3.22 -3.11 -3.85
CA GLU A 142 2.98 -3.17 -5.29
C GLU A 142 2.30 -4.52 -5.60
N PRO A 143 0.99 -4.52 -5.87
CA PRO A 143 0.23 -5.77 -6.04
C PRO A 143 0.72 -6.62 -7.21
N LEU A 144 1.29 -5.99 -8.22
CA LEU A 144 1.79 -6.68 -9.43
C LEU A 144 3.12 -7.43 -9.22
N LEU A 145 3.74 -7.35 -8.04
CA LEU A 145 4.79 -8.30 -7.66
C LEU A 145 4.26 -9.73 -7.50
N GLN A 146 2.96 -9.88 -7.24
CA GLN A 146 2.27 -11.15 -7.10
C GLN A 146 1.29 -11.40 -8.27
N ALA A 147 1.62 -10.90 -9.48
CA ALA A 147 0.72 -10.84 -10.63
C ALA A 147 0.08 -12.19 -10.99
N GLU A 148 0.81 -13.30 -10.92
CA GLU A 148 0.29 -14.63 -11.26
C GLU A 148 -0.89 -15.02 -10.36
N SER A 149 -0.68 -15.03 -9.04
CA SER A 149 -1.72 -15.35 -8.08
C SER A 149 -2.83 -14.30 -8.04
N LEU A 150 -2.47 -13.02 -8.15
CA LEU A 150 -3.43 -11.92 -8.16
C LEU A 150 -4.37 -11.98 -9.38
N THR A 151 -3.85 -12.36 -10.54
CA THR A 151 -4.66 -12.54 -11.76
C THR A 151 -5.74 -13.59 -11.56
N LEU A 152 -5.45 -14.69 -10.86
CA LEU A 152 -6.44 -15.73 -10.56
C LEU A 152 -7.57 -15.18 -9.67
N LEU A 153 -7.24 -14.39 -8.63
CA LEU A 153 -8.24 -13.75 -7.79
C LEU A 153 -9.08 -12.73 -8.57
N ALA A 154 -8.43 -11.86 -9.35
CA ALA A 154 -9.12 -10.87 -10.18
C ALA A 154 -10.08 -11.54 -11.19
N LYS A 155 -9.65 -12.62 -11.82
CA LYS A 155 -10.48 -13.43 -12.73
C LYS A 155 -11.71 -13.99 -12.02
N LYS A 156 -11.57 -14.53 -10.79
CA LYS A 156 -12.71 -15.00 -9.99
C LYS A 156 -13.67 -13.86 -9.66
N CYS A 157 -13.17 -12.70 -9.24
CA CYS A 157 -13.99 -11.53 -8.97
C CYS A 157 -14.78 -11.09 -10.23
N LYS A 158 -14.11 -11.02 -11.38
CA LYS A 158 -14.77 -10.67 -12.65
C LYS A 158 -15.81 -11.71 -13.08
N ALA A 159 -15.51 -12.99 -12.97
CA ALA A 159 -16.44 -14.08 -13.30
C ALA A 159 -17.70 -14.06 -12.41
N ALA A 160 -17.56 -13.60 -11.15
CA ALA A 160 -18.67 -13.36 -10.25
C ALA A 160 -19.41 -12.03 -10.48
N GLY A 161 -18.99 -11.22 -11.46
CA GLY A 161 -19.61 -9.95 -11.83
C GLY A 161 -19.25 -8.77 -10.93
N PHE A 162 -18.18 -8.86 -10.15
CA PHE A 162 -17.73 -7.76 -9.31
C PHE A 162 -16.86 -6.76 -10.09
N ASN A 163 -17.02 -5.47 -9.78
CA ASN A 163 -16.13 -4.43 -10.29
C ASN A 163 -14.76 -4.49 -9.62
N THR A 164 -13.70 -4.35 -10.41
CA THR A 164 -12.32 -4.49 -9.97
C THR A 164 -11.52 -3.23 -10.23
N ALA A 165 -10.74 -2.81 -9.27
CA ALA A 165 -9.73 -1.76 -9.44
C ALA A 165 -8.35 -2.27 -8.98
N LEU A 166 -7.30 -1.68 -9.52
CA LEU A 166 -5.92 -1.99 -9.15
C LEU A 166 -5.12 -0.71 -9.01
N GLU A 167 -4.53 -0.51 -7.82
CA GLU A 167 -3.59 0.58 -7.56
C GLU A 167 -2.16 0.09 -7.77
N THR A 168 -1.41 0.75 -8.64
CA THR A 168 -0.03 0.38 -8.99
C THR A 168 0.82 1.61 -9.24
N SER A 169 2.11 1.51 -8.96
CA SER A 169 3.12 2.46 -9.42
C SER A 169 3.47 2.26 -10.91
N GLY A 170 3.14 1.12 -11.47
CA GLY A 170 3.55 0.72 -12.81
C GLY A 170 5.03 0.39 -12.97
N ILE A 171 5.81 0.40 -11.89
CA ILE A 171 7.26 0.09 -11.89
C ILE A 171 7.44 -1.43 -11.69
N VAL A 172 6.94 -2.17 -12.67
CA VAL A 172 6.93 -3.64 -12.71
C VAL A 172 7.15 -4.12 -14.14
N PRO A 173 7.48 -5.40 -14.36
CA PRO A 173 7.54 -5.96 -15.71
C PRO A 173 6.21 -5.79 -16.45
N LEU A 174 6.22 -5.33 -17.71
CA LEU A 174 5.00 -5.13 -18.50
C LEU A 174 4.14 -6.41 -18.60
N LYS A 175 4.78 -7.58 -18.62
CA LYS A 175 4.10 -8.88 -18.63
C LYS A 175 3.15 -9.04 -17.43
N SER A 176 3.52 -8.50 -16.25
CA SER A 176 2.65 -8.52 -15.06
C SER A 176 1.36 -7.72 -15.29
N ILE A 177 1.46 -6.61 -15.99
CA ILE A 177 0.31 -5.75 -16.34
C ILE A 177 -0.55 -6.43 -17.41
N GLU A 178 0.07 -6.94 -18.49
CA GLU A 178 -0.63 -7.63 -19.57
C GLU A 178 -1.44 -8.84 -19.08
N MET A 179 -0.91 -9.55 -18.10
CA MET A 179 -1.55 -10.75 -17.52
C MET A 179 -2.85 -10.42 -16.81
N ILE A 180 -2.91 -9.35 -16.04
CA ILE A 180 -4.05 -8.99 -15.21
C ILE A 180 -5.02 -8.01 -15.89
N GLU A 181 -4.55 -7.25 -16.89
CA GLU A 181 -5.32 -6.18 -17.55
C GLU A 181 -6.74 -6.60 -17.96
N PRO A 182 -6.98 -7.80 -18.52
CA PRO A 182 -8.33 -8.20 -18.91
C PRO A 182 -9.35 -8.28 -17.78
N TYR A 183 -8.89 -8.29 -16.54
CA TYR A 183 -9.69 -8.48 -15.32
C TYR A 183 -9.78 -7.22 -14.46
N ILE A 184 -9.30 -6.05 -14.94
CA ILE A 184 -9.30 -4.78 -14.21
C ILE A 184 -10.17 -3.76 -14.95
N ASP A 185 -11.14 -3.18 -14.25
CA ASP A 185 -12.01 -2.12 -14.77
C ASP A 185 -11.41 -0.74 -14.59
N THR A 186 -10.69 -0.51 -13.47
CA THR A 186 -10.11 0.79 -13.14
C THR A 186 -8.67 0.63 -12.65
N TRP A 187 -7.77 1.38 -13.27
CA TRP A 187 -6.38 1.52 -12.85
C TRP A 187 -6.22 2.82 -12.06
N LEU A 188 -5.80 2.69 -10.82
CA LEU A 188 -5.40 3.80 -9.96
C LEU A 188 -3.88 3.93 -10.08
N PHE A 189 -3.45 4.74 -11.04
CA PHE A 189 -2.04 4.80 -11.42
C PHE A 189 -1.28 5.81 -10.57
N GLY A 190 -0.52 5.31 -9.61
CA GLY A 190 0.31 6.11 -8.70
C GLY A 190 1.53 6.70 -9.40
N MET A 191 1.54 7.99 -9.67
CA MET A 191 2.66 8.68 -10.29
C MET A 191 3.89 8.68 -9.38
N ARG A 192 4.95 7.96 -9.76
CA ARG A 192 6.18 7.76 -8.98
C ARG A 192 7.41 8.09 -9.81
N LEU A 193 7.52 9.36 -10.30
CA LEU A 193 8.68 9.82 -11.08
C LEU A 193 9.94 10.03 -10.22
N ILE A 194 9.75 10.13 -8.92
CA ILE A 194 10.80 10.17 -7.90
C ILE A 194 10.37 9.31 -6.71
N THR A 195 11.31 8.84 -5.91
CA THR A 195 11.06 8.10 -4.67
C THR A 195 11.58 8.80 -3.41
N GLY A 196 12.33 9.89 -3.59
CA GLY A 196 13.01 10.59 -2.49
C GLY A 196 14.20 9.81 -1.93
N THR A 197 14.59 8.72 -2.58
CA THR A 197 15.76 7.88 -2.28
C THR A 197 16.69 7.81 -3.48
N LYS A 198 17.82 7.09 -3.36
CA LYS A 198 18.80 6.91 -4.44
C LYS A 198 18.70 5.55 -5.14
N THR A 199 17.74 4.72 -4.78
CA THR A 199 17.60 3.36 -5.31
C THR A 199 17.26 3.36 -6.80
N PHE A 200 16.39 4.29 -7.21
CA PHE A 200 15.96 4.43 -8.60
C PHE A 200 16.29 5.83 -9.14
N THR A 201 16.76 5.87 -10.38
CA THR A 201 16.93 7.15 -11.08
C THR A 201 15.59 7.65 -11.60
N THR A 202 15.43 8.96 -11.67
CA THR A 202 14.26 9.61 -12.25
C THR A 202 14.03 9.16 -13.69
N ILE A 203 15.09 9.03 -14.48
CA ILE A 203 15.01 8.57 -15.88
C ILE A 203 14.39 7.18 -15.96
N TYR A 204 14.83 6.24 -15.11
CA TYR A 204 14.28 4.89 -15.08
C TYR A 204 12.78 4.90 -14.69
N LEU A 205 12.41 5.65 -13.65
CA LEU A 205 11.02 5.74 -13.19
C LEU A 205 10.11 6.32 -14.27
N GLU A 206 10.54 7.37 -14.98
CA GLU A 206 9.78 7.93 -16.09
C GLU A 206 9.63 6.96 -17.26
N GLU A 207 10.72 6.31 -17.64
CA GLU A 207 10.69 5.36 -18.75
C GLU A 207 9.71 4.21 -18.47
N GLN A 208 9.72 3.64 -17.28
CA GLN A 208 8.77 2.60 -16.89
C GLN A 208 7.33 3.13 -16.84
N THR A 209 7.12 4.33 -16.27
CA THR A 209 5.82 5.00 -16.24
C THR A 209 5.25 5.15 -17.66
N ARG A 210 6.04 5.67 -18.60
CA ARG A 210 5.63 5.85 -19.99
C ARG A 210 5.28 4.52 -20.68
N LYS A 211 6.11 3.48 -20.51
CA LYS A 211 5.84 2.14 -21.06
C LYS A 211 4.52 1.57 -20.54
N THR A 212 4.27 1.68 -19.24
CA THR A 212 3.03 1.19 -18.63
C THR A 212 1.81 1.96 -19.11
N LEU A 213 1.85 3.29 -19.10
CA LEU A 213 0.73 4.11 -19.58
C LEU A 213 0.46 3.93 -21.07
N GLN A 214 1.50 3.72 -21.88
CA GLN A 214 1.36 3.38 -23.30
C GLN A 214 0.60 2.06 -23.50
N LEU A 215 0.96 1.03 -22.71
CA LEU A 215 0.27 -0.26 -22.75
C LEU A 215 -1.21 -0.12 -22.37
N LEU A 216 -1.51 0.55 -21.26
CA LEU A 216 -2.89 0.74 -20.78
C LEU A 216 -3.72 1.60 -21.77
N SER A 217 -3.12 2.65 -22.35
CA SER A 217 -3.80 3.48 -23.36
C SER A 217 -4.11 2.74 -24.65
N TYR A 218 -3.24 1.81 -25.06
CA TYR A 218 -3.46 1.01 -26.25
C TYR A 218 -4.65 0.04 -26.10
N LYS A 219 -4.80 -0.56 -24.91
CA LYS A 219 -5.87 -1.53 -24.63
C LYS A 219 -7.27 -0.92 -24.58
N LYS A 220 -7.44 0.33 -24.18
CA LYS A 220 -8.69 1.13 -24.16
C LYS A 220 -9.91 0.46 -23.49
N LYS A 221 -9.71 -0.58 -22.68
CA LYS A 221 -10.81 -1.35 -22.06
C LYS A 221 -11.13 -0.90 -20.64
N SER A 222 -10.18 -0.30 -19.98
CA SER A 222 -10.26 0.10 -18.57
C SER A 222 -10.06 1.59 -18.39
N THR A 223 -10.60 2.12 -17.30
CA THR A 223 -10.40 3.50 -16.87
C THR A 223 -9.02 3.66 -16.22
N VAL A 224 -8.28 4.71 -16.56
CA VAL A 224 -7.01 5.06 -15.90
C VAL A 224 -7.16 6.38 -15.16
N ILE A 225 -7.01 6.35 -13.84
CA ILE A 225 -7.02 7.52 -12.97
C ILE A 225 -5.60 7.72 -12.44
N ILE A 226 -5.02 8.90 -12.67
CA ILE A 226 -3.69 9.24 -12.17
C ILE A 226 -3.78 9.64 -10.72
N ARG A 227 -2.92 9.08 -9.86
CA ARG A 227 -2.80 9.42 -8.44
C ARG A 227 -1.48 10.08 -8.13
N ILE A 228 -1.52 11.29 -7.57
CA ILE A 228 -0.34 12.07 -7.21
C ILE A 228 -0.33 12.26 -5.69
N PRO A 229 0.64 11.67 -4.96
CA PRO A 229 0.79 11.95 -3.54
C PRO A 229 1.29 13.39 -3.33
N ALA A 230 0.69 14.13 -2.40
CA ALA A 230 1.04 15.51 -2.11
C ALA A 230 2.15 15.59 -1.05
N ILE A 231 3.39 15.49 -1.49
CA ILE A 231 4.56 15.49 -0.62
C ILE A 231 5.36 16.77 -0.83
N ALA A 232 5.48 17.58 0.24
CA ALA A 232 6.20 18.85 0.21
C ALA A 232 7.68 18.65 -0.21
N GLY A 233 8.14 19.50 -1.11
CA GLY A 233 9.52 19.45 -1.61
C GLY A 233 9.85 18.30 -2.57
N TYR A 234 8.92 17.38 -2.79
CA TYR A 234 9.09 16.25 -3.73
C TYR A 234 8.11 16.33 -4.89
N THR A 235 6.83 16.07 -4.65
CA THR A 235 5.80 15.98 -5.71
C THR A 235 5.04 17.28 -5.93
N SER A 236 5.24 18.28 -5.08
CA SER A 236 4.66 19.63 -5.20
C SER A 236 5.58 20.65 -5.86
N THR A 237 6.71 20.24 -6.43
CA THR A 237 7.61 21.13 -7.18
C THR A 237 7.10 21.34 -8.60
N ILE A 238 7.31 22.53 -9.16
CA ILE A 238 6.89 22.85 -10.54
C ILE A 238 7.54 21.90 -11.54
N ASP A 239 8.84 21.63 -11.42
CA ASP A 239 9.55 20.66 -12.27
C ASP A 239 8.86 19.28 -12.31
N TYR A 240 8.50 18.74 -11.13
CA TYR A 240 7.78 17.49 -11.06
C TYR A 240 6.41 17.55 -11.74
N LEU A 241 5.65 18.63 -11.51
CA LEU A 241 4.30 18.81 -12.06
C LEU A 241 4.31 18.99 -13.58
N ASP A 242 5.30 19.74 -14.11
CA ASP A 242 5.49 19.90 -15.56
C ASP A 242 5.77 18.56 -16.23
N ARG A 243 6.63 17.73 -15.64
CA ARG A 243 6.95 16.39 -16.14
C ARG A 243 5.73 15.46 -16.09
N VAL A 244 4.98 15.47 -14.98
CA VAL A 244 3.72 14.72 -14.86
C VAL A 244 2.73 15.18 -15.93
N SER A 245 2.56 16.50 -16.11
CA SER A 245 1.66 17.08 -17.10
C SER A 245 2.03 16.68 -18.53
N GLU A 246 3.32 16.69 -18.87
CA GLU A 246 3.81 16.23 -20.18
C GLU A 246 3.48 14.76 -20.41
N ILE A 247 3.72 13.91 -19.41
CA ILE A 247 3.40 12.48 -19.51
C ILE A 247 1.90 12.28 -19.73
N ILE A 248 1.06 12.89 -18.90
CA ILE A 248 -0.40 12.68 -18.95
C ILE A 248 -0.98 13.09 -20.31
N ARG A 249 -0.49 14.20 -20.91
CA ARG A 249 -0.99 14.66 -22.23
C ARG A 249 -0.80 13.65 -23.36
N ASN A 250 0.16 12.74 -23.22
CA ASN A 250 0.47 11.75 -24.25
C ASN A 250 -0.32 10.45 -24.11
N TYR A 251 -1.11 10.29 -23.04
CA TYR A 251 -1.83 9.04 -22.76
C TYR A 251 -3.30 9.30 -22.40
N SER A 252 -4.16 8.30 -22.70
CA SER A 252 -5.58 8.38 -22.38
C SER A 252 -5.81 8.14 -20.89
N THR A 253 -6.12 9.19 -20.15
CA THR A 253 -6.47 9.14 -18.72
C THR A 253 -7.82 9.82 -18.48
N GLN A 254 -8.58 9.35 -17.49
CA GLN A 254 -9.92 9.86 -17.20
C GLN A 254 -9.97 10.84 -16.05
N GLY A 255 -8.87 11.02 -15.34
CA GLY A 255 -8.83 11.96 -14.22
C GLY A 255 -7.52 11.96 -13.46
N ILE A 256 -7.40 12.93 -12.57
CA ILE A 256 -6.29 13.07 -11.64
C ILE A 256 -6.87 13.16 -10.24
N GLU A 257 -6.32 12.36 -9.34
CA GLU A 257 -6.59 12.39 -7.90
C GLU A 257 -5.33 12.82 -7.17
N VAL A 258 -5.45 13.78 -6.27
CA VAL A 258 -4.38 14.20 -5.38
C VAL A 258 -4.57 13.52 -4.03
N LEU A 259 -3.58 12.75 -3.60
CA LEU A 259 -3.61 12.05 -2.33
C LEU A 259 -2.85 12.87 -1.28
N PRO A 260 -3.48 13.27 -0.17
CA PRO A 260 -2.78 13.99 0.89
C PRO A 260 -1.68 13.12 1.50
N HIS A 261 -0.62 13.75 2.02
CA HIS A 261 0.38 13.04 2.81
C HIS A 261 -0.28 12.43 4.04
N ASN A 262 -0.10 11.13 4.25
CA ASN A 262 -0.72 10.44 5.38
C ASN A 262 0.07 10.71 6.67
N ARG A 263 -0.59 11.37 7.63
CA ARG A 263 -0.01 11.70 8.94
C ARG A 263 0.31 10.47 9.80
N GLU A 264 -0.42 9.37 9.58
CA GLU A 264 -0.24 8.12 10.34
C GLU A 264 0.99 7.31 9.87
N SER A 265 1.67 7.74 8.80
CA SER A 265 2.86 7.04 8.29
C SER A 265 3.97 6.89 9.33
N SER A 266 4.19 7.89 10.18
CA SER A 266 5.19 7.88 11.25
C SER A 266 4.99 6.72 12.23
N HIS A 267 3.73 6.36 12.52
CA HIS A 267 3.39 5.27 13.43
C HIS A 267 3.99 3.92 13.01
N TYR A 268 3.95 3.61 11.70
CA TYR A 268 4.54 2.38 11.20
C TYR A 268 6.07 2.40 11.22
N TYR A 269 6.68 3.56 10.94
CA TYR A 269 8.14 3.71 11.10
C TYR A 269 8.55 3.49 12.54
N ASP A 270 7.88 4.12 13.51
CA ASP A 270 8.13 3.94 14.93
C ASP A 270 7.97 2.48 15.35
N ALA A 271 6.89 1.81 14.90
CA ALA A 271 6.65 0.39 15.18
C ALA A 271 7.75 -0.52 14.60
N MET A 272 8.38 -0.11 13.49
CA MET A 272 9.56 -0.79 12.91
C MET A 272 10.87 -0.44 13.64
N GLY A 273 10.86 0.51 14.59
CA GLY A 273 12.06 1.05 15.24
C GLY A 273 12.90 1.91 14.31
N LYS A 274 12.28 2.61 13.37
CA LYS A 274 12.90 3.51 12.40
C LYS A 274 12.31 4.91 12.53
N SER A 275 13.05 5.92 12.10
CA SER A 275 12.52 7.26 11.89
C SER A 275 12.01 7.40 10.47
N PRO A 276 10.89 8.11 10.23
CA PRO A 276 10.42 8.36 8.87
C PRO A 276 11.43 9.24 8.13
N PRO A 277 11.80 8.89 6.86
CA PRO A 277 12.71 9.72 6.07
C PRO A 277 12.14 11.09 5.73
N VAL A 278 10.80 11.19 5.61
CA VAL A 278 10.05 12.44 5.42
C VAL A 278 9.07 12.59 6.56
N ASN A 279 9.24 13.64 7.35
CA ASN A 279 8.33 13.94 8.44
C ASN A 279 7.01 14.50 7.90
N TYR A 280 5.93 14.24 8.62
CA TYR A 280 4.64 14.85 8.37
C TYR A 280 4.52 16.16 9.15
N TYR A 281 4.26 17.25 8.43
CA TYR A 281 3.85 18.53 9.00
C TYR A 281 2.57 18.97 8.29
N GLU A 282 1.51 19.20 9.05
CA GLU A 282 0.17 19.48 8.51
C GLU A 282 0.16 20.68 7.55
N SER A 283 0.82 21.79 7.94
CA SER A 283 0.92 22.99 7.11
C SER A 283 1.63 22.74 5.77
N GLU A 284 2.67 21.91 5.76
CA GLU A 284 3.41 21.56 4.54
C GLU A 284 2.61 20.59 3.67
N ALA A 285 1.91 19.62 4.27
CA ALA A 285 1.04 18.69 3.57
C ALA A 285 -0.12 19.44 2.89
N ASP A 286 -0.76 20.36 3.61
CA ASP A 286 -1.83 21.22 3.06
C ASP A 286 -1.33 22.15 1.95
N ALA A 287 -0.15 22.73 2.11
CA ALA A 287 0.45 23.57 1.08
C ALA A 287 0.77 22.75 -0.19
N ALA A 288 1.38 21.58 -0.04
CA ALA A 288 1.68 20.69 -1.16
C ALA A 288 0.40 20.26 -1.90
N PHE A 289 -0.64 19.89 -1.14
CA PHE A 289 -1.93 19.53 -1.70
C PHE A 289 -2.55 20.66 -2.52
N LYS A 290 -2.55 21.89 -1.99
CA LYS A 290 -3.06 23.09 -2.69
C LYS A 290 -2.26 23.40 -3.97
N VAL A 291 -0.94 23.30 -3.93
CA VAL A 291 -0.07 23.52 -5.10
C VAL A 291 -0.44 22.57 -6.23
N ILE A 292 -0.54 21.27 -5.94
CA ILE A 292 -0.86 20.26 -6.97
C ILE A 292 -2.29 20.44 -7.47
N SER A 293 -3.25 20.65 -6.58
CA SER A 293 -4.65 20.84 -6.94
C SER A 293 -4.87 22.06 -7.81
N ASN A 294 -4.20 23.19 -7.50
CA ASN A 294 -4.25 24.40 -8.31
C ASN A 294 -3.59 24.19 -9.67
N TYR A 295 -2.44 23.51 -9.72
CA TYR A 295 -1.72 23.26 -10.96
C TYR A 295 -2.57 22.49 -11.98
N PHE A 296 -3.30 21.46 -11.52
CA PHE A 296 -4.17 20.64 -12.36
C PHE A 296 -5.64 21.11 -12.39
N ASN A 297 -5.96 22.24 -11.75
CA ASN A 297 -7.33 22.77 -11.62
C ASN A 297 -8.34 21.74 -11.07
N ILE A 298 -7.94 21.05 -10.00
CA ILE A 298 -8.72 19.99 -9.37
C ILE A 298 -9.52 20.57 -8.21
N ASN A 299 -10.85 20.60 -8.32
CA ASN A 299 -11.75 21.15 -7.31
C ASN A 299 -12.30 20.11 -6.33
N LYS A 300 -11.97 18.81 -6.49
CA LYS A 300 -12.52 17.73 -5.69
C LYS A 300 -11.46 17.13 -4.76
N LEU A 301 -11.63 17.37 -3.48
CA LEU A 301 -10.86 16.74 -2.41
C LEU A 301 -11.28 15.26 -2.26
N ILE A 302 -10.35 14.34 -2.49
CA ILE A 302 -10.50 12.96 -2.02
C ILE A 302 -9.71 12.87 -0.73
N PHE A 303 -10.40 13.01 0.40
CA PHE A 303 -9.81 12.85 1.72
C PHE A 303 -9.65 11.37 2.04
N ASN A 304 -8.42 10.87 2.09
CA ASN A 304 -8.09 9.68 2.86
C ASN A 304 -8.03 10.08 4.35
N ARG A 305 -9.19 10.12 5.01
CA ARG A 305 -9.26 10.07 6.48
C ARG A 305 -9.47 8.62 6.86
N GLN A 306 -8.39 7.92 7.17
CA GLN A 306 -8.42 6.71 7.98
C GLN A 306 -7.72 6.99 9.30
#